data_4b121f9832eed6da0abc1435b7dc42f0
#
_entry.id   4b121f9832eed6da0abc1435b7dc42f0
#
_cell.length_a   1.000
_cell.length_b   1.000
_cell.length_c   1.000
_cell.angle_alpha   90.00
_cell.angle_beta   90.00
_cell.angle_gamma   90.00
#
_symmetry.space_group_name_H-M   'P 1'
#
loop_
_entity.id
_entity.type
_entity.pdbx_description
1 polymer ?
#
loop_
_entity_poly.entity_id
_entity_poly.type
_entity_poly.pdbx_seq_one_letter_code
_entity_poly.pdbx_strand_id
1 'polypeptide(L)'
;MPQRQGWLQLIVLDSSGSMQRGARLAQAKGYAARLIEQAARAGDHVALLAFGGQGAQGVQLLLPPGPARASGVARVRPLAGGGGTPLAAALAQAERLAAQAVRRGLAGACLWLLTDGRTLESPRAPQGAQLVLVDFDDRLRPAGRCPAWARDWRADYRLPG
;
A
#
# COMPACT_ATOMS: atom_id res chain seq x y z
N MET A 1 -24.62 16.48 -16.82
CA MET A 1 -23.25 15.96 -16.91
C MET A 1 -23.08 14.85 -15.91
N PRO A 2 -22.76 13.64 -16.35
CA PRO A 2 -22.45 12.58 -15.42
C PRO A 2 -21.19 12.96 -14.64
N GLN A 3 -21.25 12.85 -13.34
CA GLN A 3 -20.07 13.06 -12.51
C GLN A 3 -19.07 11.93 -12.78
N ARG A 4 -17.80 12.32 -12.94
CA ARG A 4 -16.74 11.34 -13.07
C ARG A 4 -16.65 10.53 -11.77
N GLN A 5 -16.83 9.22 -11.87
CA GLN A 5 -16.63 8.33 -10.73
C GLN A 5 -15.13 8.29 -10.40
N GLY A 6 -14.81 8.50 -9.13
CA GLY A 6 -13.45 8.41 -8.66
C GLY A 6 -12.96 6.97 -8.53
N TRP A 7 -11.66 6.86 -8.34
CA TRP A 7 -10.99 5.59 -8.05
C TRP A 7 -10.65 5.51 -6.57
N LEU A 8 -10.54 4.29 -6.06
CA LEU A 8 -9.95 4.08 -4.73
C LEU A 8 -8.45 3.88 -4.90
N GLN A 9 -7.66 4.77 -4.31
CA GLN A 9 -6.22 4.60 -4.17
C GLN A 9 -5.98 3.88 -2.85
N LEU A 10 -5.67 2.59 -2.91
CA LEU A 10 -5.55 1.72 -1.75
C LEU A 10 -4.07 1.49 -1.46
N ILE A 11 -3.58 2.10 -0.39
CA ILE A 11 -2.15 2.09 -0.04
C ILE A 11 -1.93 1.02 1.01
N VAL A 12 -1.04 0.08 0.72
CA VAL A 12 -0.64 -1.00 1.62
C VAL A 12 0.84 -0.81 1.94
N LEU A 13 1.13 -0.38 3.16
CA LEU A 13 2.44 0.07 3.60
C LEU A 13 3.08 -0.95 4.53
N ASP A 14 4.27 -1.41 4.15
CA ASP A 14 5.09 -2.30 4.96
C ASP A 14 5.80 -1.51 6.06
N SER A 15 5.48 -1.79 7.31
CA SER A 15 6.16 -1.21 8.47
C SER A 15 6.92 -2.27 9.28
N SER A 16 7.27 -3.40 8.66
CA SER A 16 8.01 -4.47 9.33
C SER A 16 9.44 -4.04 9.71
N GLY A 17 10.11 -4.90 10.50
CA GLY A 17 11.44 -4.59 11.04
C GLY A 17 12.48 -4.26 9.99
N SER A 18 12.48 -4.95 8.85
CA SER A 18 13.44 -4.69 7.77
C SER A 18 13.30 -3.28 7.17
N MET A 19 12.10 -2.71 7.20
CA MET A 19 11.84 -1.36 6.69
C MET A 19 12.46 -0.26 7.55
N GLN A 20 12.88 -0.56 8.77
CA GLN A 20 13.58 0.41 9.63
C GLN A 20 15.01 0.68 9.17
N ARG A 21 15.59 -0.20 8.36
CA ARG A 21 16.96 -0.07 7.89
C ARG A 21 17.04 0.94 6.75
N GLY A 22 18.11 1.75 6.75
CA GLY A 22 18.41 2.63 5.62
C GLY A 22 17.32 3.66 5.31
N ALA A 23 16.57 4.10 6.30
CA ALA A 23 15.47 5.08 6.15
C ALA A 23 14.35 4.60 5.21
N ARG A 24 14.22 3.31 4.96
CA ARG A 24 13.20 2.76 4.05
C ARG A 24 11.78 3.13 4.49
N LEU A 25 11.49 3.00 5.80
CA LEU A 25 10.17 3.34 6.31
C LEU A 25 9.86 4.82 6.14
N ALA A 26 10.83 5.70 6.41
CA ALA A 26 10.65 7.13 6.22
C ALA A 26 10.38 7.47 4.75
N GLN A 27 11.09 6.84 3.83
CA GLN A 27 10.88 7.01 2.39
C GLN A 27 9.50 6.51 1.97
N ALA A 28 9.08 5.35 2.49
CA ALA A 28 7.77 4.78 2.19
C ALA A 28 6.64 5.65 2.72
N LYS A 29 6.80 6.20 3.93
CA LYS A 29 5.84 7.17 4.49
C LYS A 29 5.72 8.42 3.61
N GLY A 30 6.84 8.94 3.12
CA GLY A 30 6.86 10.09 2.20
C GLY A 30 6.15 9.76 0.88
N TYR A 31 6.36 8.57 0.37
CA TYR A 31 5.68 8.10 -0.84
C TYR A 31 4.17 8.01 -0.63
N ALA A 32 3.75 7.40 0.48
CA ALA A 32 2.33 7.29 0.84
C ALA A 32 1.69 8.67 0.99
N ALA A 33 2.38 9.61 1.62
CA ALA A 33 1.90 10.98 1.77
C ALA A 33 1.64 11.65 0.42
N ARG A 34 2.56 11.47 -0.54
CA ARG A 34 2.39 12.01 -1.90
C ARG A 34 1.20 11.37 -2.62
N LEU A 35 0.98 10.07 -2.44
CA LEU A 35 -0.18 9.38 -3.02
C LEU A 35 -1.50 9.95 -2.47
N ILE A 36 -1.56 10.20 -1.17
CA ILE A 36 -2.75 10.80 -0.54
C ILE A 36 -3.02 12.19 -1.11
N GLU A 37 -1.98 13.01 -1.22
CA GLU A 37 -2.10 14.37 -1.76
C GLU A 37 -2.54 14.34 -3.23
N GLN A 38 -1.99 13.45 -4.03
CA GLN A 38 -2.38 13.27 -5.43
C GLN A 38 -3.84 12.83 -5.55
N ALA A 39 -4.26 11.87 -4.72
CA ALA A 39 -5.63 11.40 -4.70
C ALA A 39 -6.61 12.52 -4.34
N ALA A 40 -6.24 13.37 -3.38
CA ALA A 40 -7.05 14.53 -3.00
C ALA A 40 -7.22 15.50 -4.18
N ARG A 41 -6.12 15.78 -4.91
CA ARG A 41 -6.20 16.66 -6.08
C ARG A 41 -6.99 16.07 -7.23
N ALA A 42 -6.96 14.74 -7.37
CA ALA A 42 -7.68 14.05 -8.44
C ALA A 42 -9.16 13.82 -8.14
N GLY A 43 -9.60 14.09 -6.90
CA GLY A 43 -10.97 13.80 -6.49
C GLY A 43 -11.22 12.31 -6.26
N ASP A 44 -10.17 11.54 -5.98
CA ASP A 44 -10.27 10.12 -5.71
C ASP A 44 -10.56 9.84 -4.24
N HIS A 45 -10.91 8.59 -3.94
CA HIS A 45 -10.95 8.05 -2.59
C HIS A 45 -9.58 7.45 -2.23
N VAL A 46 -9.32 7.30 -0.95
CA VAL A 46 -8.08 6.68 -0.45
C VAL A 46 -8.39 5.79 0.74
N ALA A 47 -7.61 4.74 0.90
CA ALA A 47 -7.53 3.94 2.12
C ALA A 47 -6.07 3.63 2.39
N LEU A 48 -5.70 3.52 3.66
CA LEU A 48 -4.32 3.22 4.07
C LEU A 48 -4.31 2.07 5.06
N LEU A 49 -3.69 0.97 4.65
CA LEU A 49 -3.38 -0.18 5.49
C LEU A 49 -1.88 -0.18 5.77
N ALA A 50 -1.51 -0.54 6.99
CA ALA A 50 -0.13 -0.84 7.34
C ALA A 50 -0.04 -2.27 7.85
N PHE A 51 1.06 -2.97 7.55
CA PHE A 51 1.31 -4.30 8.05
C PHE A 51 2.72 -4.39 8.61
N GLY A 52 2.88 -5.22 9.62
CA GLY A 52 4.10 -5.27 10.43
C GLY A 52 3.90 -4.47 11.72
N GLY A 53 5.00 -4.03 12.32
CA GLY A 53 4.94 -3.28 13.56
C GLY A 53 4.60 -4.15 14.75
N GLN A 54 4.25 -3.51 15.86
CA GLN A 54 3.90 -4.18 17.11
C GLN A 54 2.39 -4.08 17.31
N GLY A 55 1.69 -5.15 17.01
CA GLY A 55 0.26 -5.21 17.23
C GLY A 55 -0.21 -6.65 17.19
N ALA A 56 -1.30 -6.95 17.89
CA ALA A 56 -1.79 -8.31 18.05
C ALA A 56 -2.13 -8.98 16.72
N GLN A 57 -2.40 -8.22 15.68
CA GLN A 57 -2.79 -8.76 14.37
C GLN A 57 -1.86 -8.33 13.23
N GLY A 58 -0.93 -7.44 13.49
CA GLY A 58 0.06 -7.02 12.49
C GLY A 58 -0.48 -6.25 11.30
N VAL A 59 -1.79 -6.07 11.18
CA VAL A 59 -2.43 -5.30 10.10
C VAL A 59 -3.31 -4.23 10.73
N GLN A 60 -3.09 -2.98 10.32
CA GLN A 60 -3.84 -1.84 10.84
C GLN A 60 -4.46 -1.04 9.69
N LEU A 61 -5.74 -0.71 9.83
CA LEU A 61 -6.40 0.21 8.91
C LEU A 61 -6.24 1.62 9.47
N LEU A 62 -5.26 2.35 8.96
CA LEU A 62 -4.92 3.69 9.47
C LEU A 62 -5.84 4.77 8.91
N LEU A 63 -6.32 4.57 7.69
CA LEU A 63 -7.23 5.49 7.04
C LEU A 63 -8.30 4.66 6.34
N PRO A 64 -9.54 4.66 6.86
CA PRO A 64 -10.61 3.91 6.22
C PRO A 64 -10.99 4.50 4.86
N PRO A 65 -11.54 3.69 3.96
CA PRO A 65 -11.92 4.18 2.63
C PRO A 65 -12.85 5.37 2.70
N GLY A 66 -12.52 6.42 1.95
CA GLY A 66 -13.32 7.63 1.87
C GLY A 66 -12.66 8.66 0.96
N PRO A 67 -13.34 9.81 0.73
CA PRO A 67 -12.75 10.86 -0.09
C PRO A 67 -11.38 11.28 0.41
N ALA A 68 -10.41 11.34 -0.49
CA ALA A 68 -9.04 11.70 -0.13
C ALA A 68 -8.96 13.18 0.25
N ARG A 69 -8.24 13.45 1.34
CA ARG A 69 -7.98 14.80 1.84
C ARG A 69 -6.51 14.90 2.23
N ALA A 70 -5.92 16.05 2.00
CA ALA A 70 -4.52 16.29 2.37
C ALA A 70 -4.26 16.03 3.87
N SER A 71 -5.25 16.27 4.74
CA SER A 71 -5.16 15.99 6.17
C SER A 71 -4.94 14.51 6.49
N GLY A 72 -5.26 13.59 5.57
CA GLY A 72 -5.01 12.15 5.73
C GLY A 72 -3.53 11.82 5.92
N VAL A 73 -2.63 12.67 5.46
CA VAL A 73 -1.18 12.51 5.65
C VAL A 73 -0.80 12.35 7.13
N ALA A 74 -1.55 13.01 8.03
CA ALA A 74 -1.30 12.90 9.47
C ALA A 74 -1.45 11.48 10.03
N ARG A 75 -2.15 10.59 9.32
CA ARG A 75 -2.31 9.19 9.74
C ARG A 75 -1.09 8.34 9.46
N VAL A 76 -0.21 8.78 8.55
CA VAL A 76 1.01 8.03 8.20
C VAL A 76 2.13 8.30 9.20
N ARG A 77 2.25 9.54 9.65
CA ARG A 77 3.40 10.02 10.44
C ARG A 77 3.69 9.20 11.70
N PRO A 78 2.68 8.85 12.53
CA PRO A 78 2.97 8.17 13.80
C PRO A 78 3.27 6.69 13.63
N LEU A 79 3.20 6.13 12.43
CA LEU A 79 3.42 4.71 12.19
C LEU A 79 4.83 4.32 12.62
N ALA A 80 4.94 3.39 13.57
CA ALA A 80 6.19 2.83 14.05
C ALA A 80 6.50 1.53 13.31
N GLY A 81 7.78 1.29 13.03
CA GLY A 81 8.22 0.06 12.40
C GLY A 81 8.52 -1.04 13.40
N GLY A 82 8.79 -2.23 12.91
CA GLY A 82 9.16 -3.42 13.68
C GLY A 82 8.17 -4.55 13.53
N GLY A 83 8.44 -5.68 14.18
CA GLY A 83 7.56 -6.84 14.17
C GLY A 83 7.62 -7.68 12.90
N GLY A 84 6.64 -8.55 12.73
CA GLY A 84 6.55 -9.49 11.62
C GLY A 84 6.06 -8.85 10.32
N THR A 85 5.84 -9.70 9.31
CA THR A 85 5.45 -9.26 7.97
C THR A 85 4.22 -10.03 7.49
N PRO A 86 3.02 -9.73 8.02
CA PRO A 86 1.78 -10.44 7.63
C PRO A 86 1.25 -9.90 6.30
N LEU A 87 2.02 -10.07 5.24
CA LEU A 87 1.70 -9.52 3.92
C LEU A 87 0.43 -10.14 3.32
N ALA A 88 0.30 -11.47 3.40
CA ALA A 88 -0.87 -12.15 2.84
C ALA A 88 -2.17 -11.67 3.49
N ALA A 89 -2.17 -11.48 4.81
CA ALA A 89 -3.33 -10.97 5.53
C ALA A 89 -3.67 -9.54 5.12
N ALA A 90 -2.66 -8.69 4.95
CA ALA A 90 -2.85 -7.31 4.51
C ALA A 90 -3.44 -7.26 3.09
N LEU A 91 -2.91 -8.09 2.18
CA LEU A 91 -3.41 -8.14 0.81
C LEU A 91 -4.85 -8.69 0.74
N ALA A 92 -5.20 -9.66 1.58
CA ALA A 92 -6.56 -10.16 1.64
C ALA A 92 -7.54 -9.08 2.11
N GLN A 93 -7.16 -8.29 3.10
CA GLN A 93 -7.98 -7.17 3.56
C GLN A 93 -8.10 -6.09 2.48
N ALA A 94 -7.01 -5.78 1.80
CA ALA A 94 -7.01 -4.81 0.70
C ALA A 94 -7.95 -5.25 -0.43
N GLU A 95 -7.92 -6.53 -0.77
CA GLU A 95 -8.81 -7.10 -1.80
C GLU A 95 -10.28 -6.91 -1.44
N ARG A 96 -10.65 -7.12 -0.16
CA ARG A 96 -12.01 -6.87 0.31
C ARG A 96 -12.41 -5.40 0.20
N LEU A 97 -11.50 -4.50 0.56
CA LEU A 97 -11.75 -3.05 0.46
C LEU A 97 -11.94 -2.61 -0.98
N ALA A 98 -11.14 -3.15 -1.90
CA ALA A 98 -11.27 -2.86 -3.33
C ALA A 98 -12.65 -3.31 -3.86
N ALA A 99 -13.08 -4.51 -3.50
CA ALA A 99 -14.38 -5.02 -3.91
C ALA A 99 -15.53 -4.17 -3.36
N GLN A 100 -15.43 -3.74 -2.10
CA GLN A 100 -16.43 -2.85 -1.51
C GLN A 100 -16.52 -1.50 -2.23
N ALA A 101 -15.38 -0.94 -2.61
CA ALA A 101 -15.35 0.35 -3.29
C ALA A 101 -16.12 0.30 -4.61
N VAL A 102 -15.91 -0.76 -5.39
CA VAL A 102 -16.61 -0.95 -6.67
C VAL A 102 -18.11 -1.15 -6.43
N ARG A 103 -18.49 -1.95 -5.42
CA ARG A 103 -19.91 -2.13 -5.08
C ARG A 103 -20.58 -0.83 -4.66
N ARG A 104 -19.83 0.11 -4.08
CA ARG A 104 -20.34 1.42 -3.65
C ARG A 104 -20.30 2.48 -4.75
N GLY A 105 -19.94 2.09 -5.97
CA GLY A 105 -20.05 2.94 -7.15
C GLY A 105 -18.77 3.60 -7.62
N LEU A 106 -17.60 3.29 -7.03
CA LEU A 106 -16.35 3.79 -7.56
C LEU A 106 -15.99 3.08 -8.86
N ALA A 107 -15.27 3.76 -9.73
CA ALA A 107 -14.92 3.25 -11.06
C ALA A 107 -13.97 2.06 -10.99
N GLY A 108 -13.14 2.00 -9.96
CA GLY A 108 -12.17 0.92 -9.78
C GLY A 108 -11.27 1.19 -8.58
N ALA A 109 -10.32 0.29 -8.37
CA ALA A 109 -9.32 0.42 -7.31
C ALA A 109 -7.93 0.20 -7.85
N CYS A 110 -6.97 0.96 -7.33
CA CYS A 110 -5.55 0.77 -7.57
C CYS A 110 -4.88 0.46 -6.24
N LEU A 111 -4.23 -0.69 -6.14
CA LEU A 111 -3.54 -1.13 -4.94
C LEU A 111 -2.05 -0.83 -5.09
N TRP A 112 -1.54 -0.03 -4.17
CA TRP A 112 -0.14 0.37 -4.09
C TRP A 112 0.52 -0.38 -2.96
N LEU A 113 1.37 -1.36 -3.28
CA LEU A 113 2.12 -2.10 -2.27
C LEU A 113 3.51 -1.49 -2.13
N LEU A 114 3.79 -0.92 -0.95
CA LEU A 114 5.06 -0.27 -0.62
C LEU A 114 5.82 -1.18 0.35
N THR A 115 6.83 -1.89 -0.14
CA THR A 115 7.52 -2.91 0.64
C THR A 115 8.95 -3.12 0.13
N ASP A 116 9.81 -3.67 0.99
CA ASP A 116 11.13 -4.17 0.57
C ASP A 116 11.09 -5.64 0.12
N GLY A 117 9.94 -6.29 0.27
CA GLY A 117 9.77 -7.69 -0.13
C GLY A 117 10.46 -8.70 0.77
N ARG A 118 10.93 -8.30 1.93
CA ARG A 118 11.69 -9.18 2.84
C ARG A 118 10.77 -9.93 3.78
N THR A 119 10.10 -10.93 3.26
CA THR A 119 9.19 -11.80 3.98
C THR A 119 9.41 -13.24 3.53
N LEU A 120 9.07 -14.18 4.40
CA LEU A 120 9.06 -15.60 4.04
C LEU A 120 7.76 -16.02 3.34
N GLU A 121 6.75 -15.15 3.34
CA GLU A 121 5.49 -15.43 2.68
C GLU A 121 5.62 -15.37 1.16
N SER A 122 4.76 -16.13 0.48
CA SER A 122 4.64 -16.08 -0.98
C SER A 122 3.16 -15.87 -1.33
N PRO A 123 2.66 -14.64 -1.16
CA PRO A 123 1.25 -14.38 -1.35
C PRO A 123 0.85 -14.46 -2.82
N ARG A 124 -0.41 -14.83 -3.06
CA ARG A 124 -0.98 -14.76 -4.40
C ARG A 124 -1.29 -13.32 -4.77
N ALA A 125 -1.43 -13.07 -6.06
CA ALA A 125 -1.83 -11.74 -6.54
C ALA A 125 -3.20 -11.35 -6.00
N PRO A 126 -3.35 -10.14 -5.42
CA PRO A 126 -4.66 -9.63 -5.07
C PRO A 126 -5.54 -9.46 -6.31
N GLN A 127 -6.83 -9.73 -6.17
CA GLN A 127 -7.79 -9.64 -7.26
C GLN A 127 -8.63 -8.37 -7.15
N GLY A 128 -9.14 -7.91 -8.28
CA GLY A 128 -10.12 -6.82 -8.31
C GLY A 128 -9.54 -5.41 -8.23
N ALA A 129 -8.24 -5.25 -8.42
CA ALA A 129 -7.58 -3.95 -8.43
C ALA A 129 -6.44 -3.92 -9.43
N GLN A 130 -6.11 -2.76 -9.94
CA GLN A 130 -4.83 -2.56 -10.61
C GLN A 130 -3.73 -2.59 -9.56
N LEU A 131 -2.59 -3.18 -9.88
CA LEU A 131 -1.52 -3.40 -8.91
C LEU A 131 -0.29 -2.57 -9.30
N VAL A 132 0.21 -1.82 -8.32
CA VAL A 132 1.48 -1.10 -8.42
C VAL A 132 2.34 -1.55 -7.25
N LEU A 133 3.54 -2.02 -7.55
CA LEU A 133 4.50 -2.44 -6.55
C LEU A 133 5.64 -1.44 -6.51
N VAL A 134 5.81 -0.79 -5.35
CA VAL A 134 6.90 0.16 -5.15
C VAL A 134 7.96 -0.52 -4.28
N ASP A 135 9.14 -0.69 -4.85
CA ASP A 135 10.21 -1.50 -4.29
C ASP A 135 11.17 -0.66 -3.47
N PHE A 136 11.16 -0.87 -2.15
CA PHE A 136 12.06 -0.19 -1.21
C PHE A 136 13.25 -1.06 -0.80
N ASP A 137 13.52 -2.14 -1.53
CA ASP A 137 14.62 -3.05 -1.22
C ASP A 137 15.99 -2.36 -1.37
N ASP A 138 16.99 -2.94 -0.71
CA ASP A 138 18.37 -2.49 -0.81
C ASP A 138 18.90 -2.79 -2.22
N ARG A 139 19.36 -1.77 -2.92
CA ARG A 139 19.87 -1.90 -4.28
C ARG A 139 21.21 -2.63 -4.34
N LEU A 140 21.99 -2.54 -3.27
CA LEU A 140 23.30 -3.14 -3.20
C LEU A 140 23.22 -4.62 -2.84
N ARG A 141 22.20 -5.01 -2.05
CA ARG A 141 21.99 -6.39 -1.61
C ARG A 141 20.51 -6.74 -1.67
N PRO A 142 19.93 -6.78 -2.90
CA PRO A 142 18.51 -7.00 -3.03
C PRO A 142 18.10 -8.43 -2.71
N ALA A 143 16.96 -8.58 -2.04
CA ALA A 143 16.31 -9.88 -1.90
C ALA A 143 15.62 -10.28 -3.21
N GLY A 144 15.26 -9.33 -4.05
CA GLY A 144 14.74 -9.58 -5.40
C GLY A 144 13.30 -10.04 -5.46
N ARG A 145 12.55 -9.99 -4.35
CA ARG A 145 11.18 -10.50 -4.32
C ARG A 145 10.18 -9.59 -5.02
N CYS A 146 10.36 -8.27 -4.90
CA CYS A 146 9.44 -7.33 -5.51
C CYS A 146 9.39 -7.42 -7.03
N PRO A 147 10.53 -7.48 -7.76
CA PRO A 147 10.47 -7.67 -9.21
C PRO A 147 9.81 -8.98 -9.61
N ALA A 148 10.05 -10.06 -8.85
CA ALA A 148 9.44 -11.36 -9.11
C ALA A 148 7.92 -11.30 -8.94
N TRP A 149 7.43 -10.71 -7.86
CA TRP A 149 6.00 -10.54 -7.65
C TRP A 149 5.37 -9.66 -8.73
N ALA A 150 6.04 -8.56 -9.08
CA ALA A 150 5.50 -7.67 -10.11
C ALA A 150 5.29 -8.39 -11.43
N ARG A 151 6.25 -9.23 -11.82
CA ARG A 151 6.16 -10.05 -13.03
C ARG A 151 5.02 -11.07 -12.91
N ASP A 152 4.98 -11.82 -11.79
CA ASP A 152 4.02 -12.89 -11.59
C ASP A 152 2.59 -12.36 -11.46
N TRP A 153 2.43 -11.20 -10.84
CA TRP A 153 1.13 -10.56 -10.64
C TRP A 153 0.70 -9.66 -11.79
N ARG A 154 1.58 -9.44 -12.77
CA ARG A 154 1.38 -8.45 -13.83
C ARG A 154 1.13 -7.06 -13.26
N ALA A 155 1.86 -6.73 -12.21
CA ALA A 155 1.81 -5.43 -11.56
C ALA A 155 2.76 -4.46 -12.23
N ASP A 156 2.44 -3.17 -12.14
CA ASP A 156 3.37 -2.10 -12.48
C ASP A 156 4.48 -2.06 -11.41
N TYR A 157 5.72 -2.07 -11.83
CA TYR A 157 6.89 -2.07 -10.93
C TYR A 157 7.53 -0.69 -10.93
N ARG A 158 7.72 -0.13 -9.73
CA ARG A 158 8.35 1.17 -9.57
C ARG A 158 9.42 1.15 -8.50
N LEU A 159 10.44 1.96 -8.73
CA LEU A 159 11.41 2.30 -7.71
C LEU A 159 10.99 3.61 -7.05
N PRO A 160 11.26 3.78 -5.73
CA PRO A 160 10.99 5.04 -5.06
C PRO A 160 12.01 6.08 -5.55
N GLY A 161 11.56 7.17 -6.10
CA GLY A 161 12.54 8.09 -6.61
C GLY A 161 12.03 9.39 -7.04
#